data_8698c4736e5204072ec3c4bedbbcf17b
#
_entry.id   8698c4736e5204072ec3c4bedbbcf17b
#
_cell.length_a   1.000
_cell.length_b   1.000
_cell.length_c   1.000
_cell.angle_alpha   90.00
_cell.angle_beta   90.00
_cell.angle_gamma   90.00
#
_symmetry.space_group_name_H-M   'P 1'
#
loop_
_entity.id
_entity.type
_entity.pdbx_description
1 polymer ?
#
loop_
_entity_poly.entity_id
_entity_poly.type
_entity_poly.pdbx_seq_one_letter_code
_entity_poly.pdbx_strand_id
1 'polypeptide(L)'
;MARRNPNGYGSVTKLKGNRSRPYVIKVTTYDEDGHGRQVPVDYAATREEANIILARYNDNPWNIDRNRVTLAELYKRWLEVKAPKLGSSRLYTLKAAYKHCQKLYGKKYRQIRAYHMQATMDDCGRSYATQSHIKALWWHLDNFAFELDIIDKMYSQIISVSTEQGETKRTPFTEKEVEALWKISDQKNVDIVLIYIYTGFRLMELLNMTCDQINLEEEYFKGGSKSSSGKNKIVPIHPRIMPFVKNRLKKSNEYFLETDEGSKFKKGDFYEEWKTVISYITKKKNTP
;
A
#
# COMPACT_ATOMS: atom_id res chain seq x y z
N MET A 1 26.64 26.69 -41.86
CA MET A 1 26.00 25.36 -41.82
C MET A 1 25.46 25.11 -40.43
N ALA A 2 24.18 24.75 -40.30
CA ALA A 2 23.61 24.42 -39.00
C ALA A 2 24.21 23.09 -38.49
N ARG A 3 24.89 23.12 -37.34
CA ARG A 3 25.40 21.90 -36.70
C ARG A 3 24.24 20.97 -36.36
N ARG A 4 24.29 19.74 -36.86
CA ARG A 4 23.34 18.67 -36.41
C ARG A 4 23.70 18.24 -35.01
N ASN A 5 22.68 18.10 -34.15
CA ASN A 5 22.87 17.53 -32.85
C ASN A 5 23.27 16.04 -32.96
N PRO A 6 24.02 15.52 -31.97
CA PRO A 6 24.34 14.08 -31.92
C PRO A 6 23.05 13.23 -31.86
N ASN A 7 23.15 11.96 -32.29
CA ASN A 7 22.04 11.02 -32.19
C ASN A 7 21.58 10.88 -30.72
N GLY A 8 20.29 10.93 -30.50
CA GLY A 8 19.71 10.86 -29.14
C GLY A 8 19.62 12.20 -28.41
N TYR A 9 20.35 13.25 -28.83
CA TYR A 9 20.38 14.54 -28.15
C TYR A 9 19.02 15.28 -28.18
N GLY A 10 18.16 14.95 -29.15
CA GLY A 10 16.90 15.64 -29.38
C GLY A 10 16.95 16.75 -30.41
N SER A 11 15.84 17.42 -30.62
CA SER A 11 15.69 18.41 -31.70
C SER A 11 14.83 19.59 -31.27
N VAL A 12 15.11 20.77 -31.88
CA VAL A 12 14.30 21.98 -31.79
C VAL A 12 13.69 22.28 -33.16
N THR A 13 12.36 22.32 -33.23
CA THR A 13 11.63 22.54 -34.49
C THR A 13 10.67 23.71 -34.34
N LYS A 14 10.64 24.61 -35.34
CA LYS A 14 9.68 25.71 -35.37
C LYS A 14 8.34 25.20 -35.91
N LEU A 15 7.27 25.35 -35.17
CA LEU A 15 5.90 25.04 -35.58
C LEU A 15 5.34 26.15 -36.47
N LYS A 16 4.47 25.82 -37.40
CA LYS A 16 3.75 26.77 -38.25
C LYS A 16 2.61 27.45 -37.48
N GLY A 17 2.23 28.64 -37.93
CA GLY A 17 1.12 29.42 -37.36
C GLY A 17 1.55 30.48 -36.34
N ASN A 18 0.62 31.35 -35.95
CA ASN A 18 0.85 32.45 -35.00
C ASN A 18 0.76 31.91 -33.56
N ARG A 19 1.90 31.56 -32.96
CA ARG A 19 2.03 30.99 -31.64
C ARG A 19 2.96 31.84 -30.78
N SER A 20 2.61 32.07 -29.52
CA SER A 20 3.48 32.78 -28.57
C SER A 20 4.78 32.00 -28.27
N ARG A 21 4.76 30.67 -28.39
CA ARG A 21 5.91 29.77 -28.20
C ARG A 21 6.01 28.81 -29.38
N PRO A 22 6.58 29.25 -30.52
CA PRO A 22 6.57 28.46 -31.76
C PRO A 22 7.63 27.37 -31.82
N TYR A 23 8.62 27.35 -30.95
CA TYR A 23 9.67 26.34 -30.95
C TYR A 23 9.34 25.19 -30.05
N VAL A 24 9.18 23.96 -30.60
CA VAL A 24 8.99 22.74 -29.86
C VAL A 24 10.33 22.05 -29.64
N ILE A 25 10.60 21.66 -28.41
CA ILE A 25 11.76 20.87 -28.01
C ILE A 25 11.30 19.39 -27.91
N LYS A 26 11.98 18.52 -28.68
CA LYS A 26 11.70 17.08 -28.68
C LYS A 26 12.93 16.31 -28.25
N VAL A 27 12.73 15.27 -27.47
CA VAL A 27 13.78 14.33 -27.06
C VAL A 27 13.42 12.92 -27.53
N THR A 28 14.42 12.08 -27.69
CA THR A 28 14.21 10.67 -28.01
C THR A 28 14.05 9.88 -26.72
N THR A 29 12.91 9.23 -26.56
CA THR A 29 12.69 8.22 -25.52
C THR A 29 12.68 6.84 -26.18
N TYR A 30 13.12 5.82 -25.47
CA TYR A 30 13.11 4.44 -25.93
C TYR A 30 12.02 3.68 -25.17
N ASP A 31 11.29 2.81 -25.87
CA ASP A 31 10.36 1.87 -25.26
C ASP A 31 11.09 0.63 -24.71
N GLU A 32 10.36 -0.33 -24.13
CA GLU A 32 10.92 -1.55 -23.56
C GLU A 32 11.63 -2.43 -24.60
N ASP A 33 11.28 -2.28 -25.88
CA ASP A 33 11.86 -3.00 -27.01
C ASP A 33 13.04 -2.24 -27.67
N GLY A 34 13.40 -1.07 -27.14
CA GLY A 34 14.52 -0.27 -27.61
C GLY A 34 14.20 0.63 -28.82
N HIS A 35 12.93 0.76 -29.23
CA HIS A 35 12.54 1.64 -30.31
C HIS A 35 12.51 3.11 -29.89
N GLY A 36 13.23 3.94 -30.59
CA GLY A 36 13.34 5.38 -30.33
C GLY A 36 12.09 6.15 -30.78
N ARG A 37 11.42 6.86 -29.87
CA ARG A 37 10.29 7.73 -30.15
C ARG A 37 10.61 9.17 -29.78
N GLN A 38 10.35 10.13 -30.68
CA GLN A 38 10.48 11.56 -30.36
C GLN A 38 9.24 12.09 -29.62
N VAL A 39 9.46 12.59 -28.42
CA VAL A 39 8.41 13.13 -27.55
C VAL A 39 8.68 14.62 -27.31
N PRO A 40 7.66 15.50 -27.45
CA PRO A 40 7.80 16.91 -27.10
C PRO A 40 7.91 17.06 -25.58
N VAL A 41 8.94 17.79 -25.14
CA VAL A 41 9.19 18.03 -23.70
C VAL A 41 8.87 19.46 -23.28
N ASP A 42 9.06 20.44 -24.20
CA ASP A 42 8.73 21.84 -23.93
C ASP A 42 8.53 22.66 -25.21
N TYR A 43 8.10 23.92 -25.02
CA TYR A 43 7.95 24.92 -26.05
C TYR A 43 8.64 26.22 -25.60
N ALA A 44 9.26 26.94 -26.55
CA ALA A 44 9.96 28.20 -26.28
C ALA A 44 9.54 29.31 -27.25
N ALA A 45 9.71 30.56 -26.84
CA ALA A 45 9.42 31.72 -27.67
C ALA A 45 10.52 31.95 -28.71
N THR A 46 11.78 31.70 -28.34
CA THR A 46 12.95 31.85 -29.22
C THR A 46 13.68 30.51 -29.42
N ARG A 47 14.51 30.45 -30.48
CA ARG A 47 15.33 29.27 -30.77
C ARG A 47 16.47 29.12 -29.76
N GLU A 48 17.01 30.24 -29.27
CA GLU A 48 18.03 30.25 -28.22
C GLU A 48 17.49 29.66 -26.92
N GLU A 49 16.31 30.14 -26.49
CA GLU A 49 15.61 29.59 -25.31
C GLU A 49 15.38 28.08 -25.44
N ALA A 50 14.92 27.64 -26.62
CA ALA A 50 14.69 26.22 -26.90
C ALA A 50 15.98 25.39 -26.84
N ASN A 51 17.10 25.91 -27.33
CA ASN A 51 18.40 25.23 -27.26
C ASN A 51 18.93 25.15 -25.82
N ILE A 52 18.74 26.19 -25.01
CA ILE A 52 19.09 26.19 -23.59
C ILE A 52 18.28 25.14 -22.83
N ILE A 53 16.98 25.05 -23.12
CA ILE A 53 16.10 24.01 -22.52
C ILE A 53 16.56 22.62 -22.92
N LEU A 54 16.89 22.41 -24.21
CA LEU A 54 17.37 21.12 -24.71
C LEU A 54 18.72 20.73 -24.09
N ALA A 55 19.65 21.67 -23.95
CA ALA A 55 20.94 21.44 -23.29
C ALA A 55 20.75 21.06 -21.82
N ARG A 56 19.96 21.81 -21.07
CA ARG A 56 19.63 21.51 -19.69
C ARG A 56 18.95 20.13 -19.52
N TYR A 57 18.13 19.74 -20.47
CA TYR A 57 17.51 18.41 -20.47
C TYR A 57 18.56 17.31 -20.63
N ASN A 58 19.55 17.49 -21.51
CA ASN A 58 20.61 16.50 -21.75
C ASN A 58 21.66 16.48 -20.63
N ASP A 59 21.95 17.62 -20.01
CA ASP A 59 22.85 17.69 -18.84
C ASP A 59 22.24 17.00 -17.62
N ASN A 60 20.93 17.02 -17.51
CA ASN A 60 20.20 16.32 -16.45
C ASN A 60 18.84 15.82 -17.00
N PRO A 61 18.80 14.59 -17.58
CA PRO A 61 17.56 13.99 -18.08
C PRO A 61 16.48 13.83 -17.01
N TRP A 62 16.89 13.85 -15.74
CA TRP A 62 16.02 13.87 -14.56
C TRP A 62 15.56 15.28 -14.20
N ASN A 63 15.98 16.31 -14.96
CA ASN A 63 15.58 17.68 -14.72
C ASN A 63 14.10 17.85 -15.07
N ILE A 64 13.30 17.55 -14.06
CA ILE A 64 11.87 17.80 -14.03
C ILE A 64 11.72 19.32 -14.16
N ASP A 65 10.94 19.81 -15.13
CA ASP A 65 10.48 21.20 -15.07
C ASP A 65 9.63 21.38 -13.79
N ARG A 66 10.31 21.75 -12.71
CA ARG A 66 9.76 21.89 -11.35
C ARG A 66 8.48 22.72 -11.33
N ASN A 67 8.28 23.59 -12.32
CA ASN A 67 7.12 24.47 -12.42
C ASN A 67 5.93 23.80 -13.11
N ARG A 68 6.12 22.68 -13.81
CA ARG A 68 5.09 22.05 -14.64
C ARG A 68 4.61 20.70 -14.14
N VAL A 69 5.38 20.02 -13.30
CA VAL A 69 5.02 18.70 -12.77
C VAL A 69 3.63 18.72 -12.16
N THR A 70 2.73 17.93 -12.70
CA THR A 70 1.39 17.72 -12.15
C THR A 70 1.39 16.70 -11.02
N LEU A 71 0.30 16.67 -10.23
CA LEU A 71 0.12 15.63 -9.21
C LEU A 71 0.22 14.21 -9.82
N ALA A 72 -0.39 13.99 -10.99
CA ALA A 72 -0.37 12.69 -11.65
C ALA A 72 1.05 12.26 -12.07
N GLU A 73 1.83 13.17 -12.63
CA GLU A 73 3.22 12.91 -13.01
C GLU A 73 4.11 12.65 -11.81
N LEU A 74 3.97 13.45 -10.74
CA LEU A 74 4.71 13.23 -9.50
C LEU A 74 4.38 11.88 -8.88
N TYR A 75 3.08 11.52 -8.83
CA TYR A 75 2.63 10.24 -8.30
C TYR A 75 3.16 9.05 -9.10
N LYS A 76 3.14 9.13 -10.44
CA LYS A 76 3.72 8.09 -11.30
C LYS A 76 5.20 7.87 -10.99
N ARG A 77 6.00 8.93 -10.91
CA ARG A 77 7.43 8.85 -10.58
C ARG A 77 7.66 8.33 -9.16
N TRP A 78 6.82 8.76 -8.20
CA TRP A 78 6.88 8.24 -6.85
C TRP A 78 6.61 6.73 -6.80
N LEU A 79 5.65 6.24 -7.60
CA LEU A 79 5.39 4.80 -7.73
C LEU A 79 6.61 4.03 -8.27
N GLU A 80 7.31 4.58 -9.23
CA GLU A 80 8.50 3.96 -9.82
C GLU A 80 9.68 3.92 -8.85
N VAL A 81 9.93 5.00 -8.12
CA VAL A 81 11.16 5.18 -7.31
C VAL A 81 10.99 4.75 -5.85
N LYS A 82 9.87 5.09 -5.21
CA LYS A 82 9.67 4.91 -3.76
C LYS A 82 8.77 3.73 -3.42
N ALA A 83 7.77 3.44 -4.25
CA ALA A 83 6.82 2.38 -3.97
C ALA A 83 7.44 0.98 -3.87
N PRO A 84 8.48 0.60 -4.64
CA PRO A 84 9.12 -0.71 -4.50
C PRO A 84 9.72 -0.97 -3.10
N LYS A 85 10.00 0.09 -2.34
CA LYS A 85 10.51 0.00 -0.96
C LYS A 85 9.41 -0.17 0.10
N LEU A 86 8.14 -0.12 -0.32
CA LEU A 86 6.99 -0.26 0.57
C LEU A 86 6.43 -1.68 0.55
N GLY A 87 5.93 -2.14 1.69
CA GLY A 87 5.19 -3.40 1.75
C GLY A 87 3.89 -3.33 0.95
N SER A 88 3.48 -4.45 0.35
CA SER A 88 2.31 -4.57 -0.54
C SER A 88 1.02 -4.01 0.07
N SER A 89 0.76 -4.30 1.34
CA SER A 89 -0.42 -3.79 2.07
C SER A 89 -0.42 -2.26 2.19
N ARG A 90 0.74 -1.66 2.47
CA ARG A 90 0.87 -0.19 2.55
C ARG A 90 0.67 0.44 1.18
N LEU A 91 1.28 -0.13 0.15
CA LEU A 91 1.13 0.36 -1.21
C LEU A 91 -0.34 0.28 -1.68
N TYR A 92 -1.04 -0.81 -1.35
CA TYR A 92 -2.47 -0.94 -1.65
C TYR A 92 -3.30 0.19 -1.03
N THR A 93 -3.09 0.50 0.26
CA THR A 93 -3.82 1.59 0.94
C THR A 93 -3.50 2.96 0.37
N LEU A 94 -2.24 3.23 -0.01
CA LEU A 94 -1.85 4.49 -0.64
C LEU A 94 -2.40 4.64 -2.06
N LYS A 95 -2.46 3.55 -2.85
CA LYS A 95 -3.12 3.54 -4.17
C LYS A 95 -4.63 3.82 -4.05
N ALA A 96 -5.29 3.27 -3.03
CA ALA A 96 -6.69 3.56 -2.75
C ALA A 96 -6.89 5.04 -2.33
N ALA A 97 -6.00 5.56 -1.49
CA ALA A 97 -6.02 6.96 -1.07
C ALA A 97 -5.86 7.94 -2.25
N TYR A 98 -5.00 7.60 -3.22
CA TYR A 98 -4.79 8.44 -4.41
C TYR A 98 -6.07 8.68 -5.22
N LYS A 99 -7.00 7.72 -5.27
CA LYS A 99 -8.28 7.88 -5.96
C LYS A 99 -9.11 9.07 -5.43
N HIS A 100 -8.96 9.42 -4.16
CA HIS A 100 -9.64 10.58 -3.57
C HIS A 100 -9.04 11.92 -4.02
N CYS A 101 -7.85 11.92 -4.63
CA CYS A 101 -7.19 13.12 -5.13
C CYS A 101 -7.51 13.43 -6.60
N GLN A 102 -8.50 12.75 -7.23
CA GLN A 102 -8.78 12.82 -8.67
C GLN A 102 -8.98 14.25 -9.19
N LYS A 103 -9.67 15.11 -8.45
CA LYS A 103 -9.91 16.52 -8.81
C LYS A 103 -8.60 17.32 -8.99
N LEU A 104 -7.47 16.82 -8.46
CA LEU A 104 -6.18 17.51 -8.45
C LEU A 104 -5.14 16.91 -9.40
N TYR A 105 -5.45 15.81 -10.11
CA TYR A 105 -4.48 15.08 -10.93
C TYR A 105 -3.75 15.97 -11.94
N GLY A 106 -4.47 16.84 -12.64
CA GLY A 106 -3.90 17.77 -13.61
C GLY A 106 -3.33 19.06 -13.02
N LYS A 107 -3.49 19.28 -11.71
CA LYS A 107 -2.98 20.48 -11.06
C LYS A 107 -1.47 20.39 -10.88
N LYS A 108 -0.74 21.49 -11.19
CA LYS A 108 0.70 21.56 -10.95
C LYS A 108 0.99 21.38 -9.46
N TYR A 109 1.88 20.45 -9.11
CA TYR A 109 2.13 20.09 -7.72
C TYR A 109 2.55 21.31 -6.87
N ARG A 110 3.39 22.16 -7.43
CA ARG A 110 3.83 23.43 -6.80
C ARG A 110 2.68 24.39 -6.45
N GLN A 111 1.52 24.24 -7.09
CA GLN A 111 0.33 25.06 -6.82
C GLN A 111 -0.65 24.40 -5.84
N ILE A 112 -0.40 23.16 -5.43
CA ILE A 112 -1.18 22.50 -4.40
C ILE A 112 -0.80 23.09 -3.06
N ARG A 113 -1.82 23.44 -2.26
CA ARG A 113 -1.69 24.03 -0.94
C ARG A 113 -2.42 23.19 0.08
N ALA A 114 -2.16 23.44 1.37
CA ALA A 114 -2.79 22.70 2.46
C ALA A 114 -4.31 22.60 2.34
N TYR A 115 -5.00 23.67 1.95
CA TYR A 115 -6.46 23.64 1.79
C TYR A 115 -6.94 22.70 0.67
N HIS A 116 -6.16 22.53 -0.42
CA HIS A 116 -6.48 21.56 -1.46
C HIS A 116 -6.31 20.12 -0.94
N MET A 117 -5.25 19.86 -0.17
CA MET A 117 -5.00 18.57 0.44
C MET A 117 -6.06 18.25 1.50
N GLN A 118 -6.40 19.24 2.34
CA GLN A 118 -7.45 19.11 3.35
C GLN A 118 -8.80 18.78 2.70
N ALA A 119 -9.18 19.49 1.63
CA ALA A 119 -10.41 19.22 0.91
C ALA A 119 -10.52 17.78 0.39
N THR A 120 -9.41 17.11 0.02
CA THR A 120 -9.45 15.70 -0.39
C THR A 120 -9.83 14.75 0.75
N MET A 121 -9.58 15.13 2.00
CA MET A 121 -9.97 14.36 3.18
C MET A 121 -11.40 14.70 3.59
N ASP A 122 -11.75 15.98 3.62
CA ASP A 122 -13.07 16.45 4.05
C ASP A 122 -14.18 15.99 3.10
N ASP A 123 -13.92 16.11 1.78
CA ASP A 123 -14.85 15.70 0.72
C ASP A 123 -14.95 14.17 0.56
N CYS A 124 -14.06 13.37 1.13
CA CYS A 124 -14.04 11.93 0.86
C CYS A 124 -15.23 11.18 1.49
N GLY A 125 -15.91 11.74 2.48
CA GLY A 125 -17.04 11.12 3.19
C GLY A 125 -16.70 9.77 3.84
N ARG A 126 -15.44 9.56 4.25
CA ARG A 126 -14.93 8.27 4.75
C ARG A 126 -14.46 8.37 6.20
N SER A 127 -14.26 7.20 6.81
CA SER A 127 -13.81 7.07 8.19
C SER A 127 -12.43 7.70 8.43
N TYR A 128 -12.11 7.93 9.70
CA TYR A 128 -10.81 8.35 10.21
C TYR A 128 -9.64 7.58 9.56
N ALA A 129 -9.75 6.25 9.47
CA ALA A 129 -8.70 5.42 8.88
C ALA A 129 -8.43 5.76 7.41
N THR A 130 -9.48 6.00 6.60
CA THR A 130 -9.33 6.39 5.19
C THR A 130 -8.70 7.77 5.07
N GLN A 131 -9.17 8.74 5.85
CA GLN A 131 -8.58 10.09 5.88
C GLN A 131 -7.10 10.06 6.29
N SER A 132 -6.75 9.23 7.29
CA SER A 132 -5.36 9.00 7.73
C SER A 132 -4.49 8.44 6.59
N HIS A 133 -5.05 7.57 5.73
CA HIS A 133 -4.31 7.07 4.56
C HIS A 133 -4.14 8.15 3.49
N ILE A 134 -5.12 9.05 3.29
CA ILE A 134 -4.99 10.19 2.38
C ILE A 134 -3.92 11.16 2.91
N LYS A 135 -3.95 11.50 4.19
CA LYS A 135 -2.91 12.32 4.83
C LYS A 135 -1.51 11.71 4.66
N ALA A 136 -1.40 10.39 4.86
CA ALA A 136 -0.13 9.69 4.68
C ALA A 136 0.35 9.70 3.21
N LEU A 137 -0.57 9.62 2.23
CA LEU A 137 -0.20 9.77 0.82
C LEU A 137 0.37 11.17 0.56
N TRP A 138 -0.30 12.23 1.03
CA TRP A 138 0.19 13.60 0.89
C TRP A 138 1.57 13.78 1.51
N TRP A 139 1.80 13.18 2.68
CA TRP A 139 3.12 13.20 3.30
C TRP A 139 4.19 12.52 2.43
N HIS A 140 3.89 11.37 1.84
CA HIS A 140 4.82 10.69 0.93
C HIS A 140 5.13 11.52 -0.32
N LEU A 141 4.10 12.15 -0.90
CA LEU A 141 4.27 12.96 -2.11
C LEU A 141 4.99 14.28 -1.83
N ASP A 142 4.70 14.95 -0.71
CA ASP A 142 5.40 16.16 -0.29
C ASP A 142 6.90 15.89 -0.04
N ASN A 143 7.23 14.79 0.69
CA ASN A 143 8.63 14.41 0.88
C ASN A 143 9.34 14.18 -0.46
N PHE A 144 8.70 13.47 -1.37
CA PHE A 144 9.30 13.20 -2.68
C PHE A 144 9.42 14.47 -3.54
N ALA A 145 8.42 15.36 -3.49
CA ALA A 145 8.48 16.64 -4.17
C ALA A 145 9.56 17.57 -3.58
N PHE A 146 9.75 17.52 -2.27
CA PHE A 146 10.80 18.26 -1.57
C PHE A 146 12.21 17.74 -1.95
N GLU A 147 12.40 16.41 -1.98
CA GLU A 147 13.65 15.79 -2.46
C GLU A 147 14.01 16.19 -3.90
N LEU A 148 13.00 16.49 -4.73
CA LEU A 148 13.18 16.92 -6.12
C LEU A 148 13.20 18.44 -6.28
N ASP A 149 13.24 19.21 -5.19
CA ASP A 149 13.14 20.68 -5.16
C ASP A 149 11.92 21.23 -5.92
N ILE A 150 10.82 20.49 -6.02
CA ILE A 150 9.58 20.95 -6.65
C ILE A 150 8.84 21.90 -5.72
N ILE A 151 8.95 21.69 -4.40
CA ILE A 151 8.35 22.51 -3.36
C ILE A 151 9.39 22.91 -2.32
N ASP A 152 9.20 24.07 -1.71
CA ASP A 152 10.06 24.60 -0.65
C ASP A 152 9.43 24.43 0.74
N LYS A 153 8.15 24.00 0.79
CA LYS A 153 7.38 23.82 2.03
C LYS A 153 6.44 22.61 1.91
N MET A 154 6.45 21.77 2.94
CA MET A 154 5.61 20.58 3.03
C MET A 154 4.26 20.93 3.66
N TYR A 155 3.22 21.04 2.82
CA TYR A 155 1.87 21.39 3.27
C TYR A 155 1.15 20.23 3.96
N SER A 156 1.58 18.98 3.70
CA SER A 156 1.04 17.79 4.37
C SER A 156 1.28 17.74 5.88
N GLN A 157 2.22 18.54 6.40
CA GLN A 157 2.48 18.63 7.84
C GLN A 157 1.39 19.40 8.61
N ILE A 158 0.71 20.33 7.94
CA ILE A 158 -0.26 21.21 8.58
C ILE A 158 -1.72 20.79 8.37
N ILE A 159 -1.97 19.75 7.56
CA ILE A 159 -3.33 19.20 7.40
C ILE A 159 -3.66 18.25 8.55
N SER A 160 -4.92 18.13 8.89
CA SER A 160 -5.42 17.29 9.99
C SER A 160 -6.57 16.40 9.53
N VAL A 161 -6.71 15.25 10.18
CA VAL A 161 -7.88 14.40 9.97
C VAL A 161 -9.06 15.05 10.69
N SER A 162 -10.14 15.33 9.95
CA SER A 162 -11.33 16.03 10.45
C SER A 162 -12.33 15.10 11.15
N THR A 163 -12.30 13.80 10.82
CA THR A 163 -13.19 12.81 11.42
C THR A 163 -12.56 12.27 12.71
N GLU A 164 -13.35 12.18 13.77
CA GLU A 164 -12.90 11.56 15.03
C GLU A 164 -12.64 10.07 14.85
N GLN A 165 -11.67 9.58 15.57
CA GLN A 165 -11.42 8.16 15.66
C GLN A 165 -12.53 7.50 16.48
N GLY A 166 -13.42 6.76 15.82
CA GLY A 166 -14.47 6.03 16.50
C GLY A 166 -13.90 4.98 17.45
N GLU A 167 -14.65 4.70 18.53
CA GLU A 167 -14.31 3.65 19.45
C GLU A 167 -14.30 2.27 18.80
N THR A 168 -13.42 1.41 19.28
CA THR A 168 -13.34 0.02 18.80
C THR A 168 -14.55 -0.75 19.30
N LYS A 169 -15.42 -1.21 18.41
CA LYS A 169 -16.59 -2.03 18.75
C LYS A 169 -16.25 -3.51 19.05
N ARG A 170 -14.98 -3.85 19.08
CA ARG A 170 -14.52 -5.22 19.33
C ARG A 170 -14.43 -5.47 20.81
N THR A 171 -15.14 -6.50 21.29
CA THR A 171 -15.07 -6.96 22.67
C THR A 171 -14.33 -8.30 22.73
N PRO A 172 -13.46 -8.53 23.72
CA PRO A 172 -12.85 -9.82 23.95
C PRO A 172 -13.90 -10.88 24.31
N PHE A 173 -13.56 -12.15 24.16
CA PHE A 173 -14.38 -13.24 24.68
C PHE A 173 -14.44 -13.20 26.19
N THR A 174 -15.62 -13.42 26.72
CA THR A 174 -15.83 -13.68 28.15
C THR A 174 -15.50 -15.13 28.47
N GLU A 175 -15.19 -15.42 29.73
CA GLU A 175 -14.96 -16.80 30.18
C GLU A 175 -16.12 -17.72 29.85
N LYS A 176 -17.36 -17.27 30.02
CA LYS A 176 -18.58 -18.03 29.69
C LYS A 176 -18.66 -18.39 28.20
N GLU A 177 -18.23 -17.49 27.32
CA GLU A 177 -18.22 -17.75 25.88
C GLU A 177 -17.12 -18.73 25.50
N VAL A 178 -15.95 -18.66 26.15
CA VAL A 178 -14.88 -19.64 25.97
C VAL A 178 -15.31 -21.03 26.47
N GLU A 179 -15.97 -21.12 27.62
CA GLU A 179 -16.53 -22.36 28.11
C GLU A 179 -17.62 -22.92 27.20
N ALA A 180 -18.46 -22.07 26.60
CA ALA A 180 -19.43 -22.51 25.60
C ALA A 180 -18.77 -23.10 24.35
N LEU A 181 -17.67 -22.52 23.89
CA LEU A 181 -16.86 -23.09 22.79
C LEU A 181 -16.29 -24.46 23.17
N TRP A 182 -15.82 -24.64 24.40
CA TRP A 182 -15.33 -25.92 24.86
C TRP A 182 -16.41 -27.02 24.89
N LYS A 183 -17.65 -26.67 25.20
CA LYS A 183 -18.79 -27.61 25.22
C LYS A 183 -19.14 -28.14 23.82
N ILE A 184 -18.77 -27.42 22.77
CA ILE A 184 -19.02 -27.78 21.37
C ILE A 184 -17.73 -28.02 20.59
N SER A 185 -16.65 -28.36 21.30
CA SER A 185 -15.31 -28.50 20.70
C SER A 185 -15.16 -29.67 19.70
N ASP A 186 -16.13 -30.56 19.65
CA ASP A 186 -16.29 -31.62 18.66
C ASP A 186 -16.88 -31.12 17.32
N GLN A 187 -17.52 -29.96 17.32
CA GLN A 187 -18.05 -29.37 16.09
C GLN A 187 -16.94 -28.93 15.15
N LYS A 188 -17.23 -28.97 13.84
CA LYS A 188 -16.27 -28.61 12.78
C LYS A 188 -15.68 -27.23 13.03
N ASN A 189 -14.34 -27.14 12.95
CA ASN A 189 -13.53 -25.90 13.01
C ASN A 189 -13.64 -25.09 14.31
N VAL A 190 -14.31 -25.59 15.35
CA VAL A 190 -14.32 -24.98 16.71
C VAL A 190 -12.91 -25.02 17.30
N ASP A 191 -12.17 -26.09 17.06
CA ASP A 191 -10.77 -26.24 17.45
C ASP A 191 -9.86 -25.12 16.89
N ILE A 192 -10.09 -24.65 15.65
CA ILE A 192 -9.34 -23.51 15.08
C ILE A 192 -9.59 -22.24 15.90
N VAL A 193 -10.84 -21.99 16.27
CA VAL A 193 -11.19 -20.80 17.06
C VAL A 193 -10.56 -20.88 18.45
N LEU A 194 -10.59 -22.05 19.11
CA LEU A 194 -9.94 -22.27 20.40
C LEU A 194 -8.42 -22.11 20.30
N ILE A 195 -7.78 -22.68 19.30
CA ILE A 195 -6.34 -22.48 19.04
C ILE A 195 -6.04 -20.98 18.87
N TYR A 196 -6.85 -20.26 18.11
CA TYR A 196 -6.68 -18.82 17.90
C TYR A 196 -6.78 -18.02 19.20
N ILE A 197 -7.75 -18.33 20.04
CA ILE A 197 -7.95 -17.70 21.37
C ILE A 197 -6.74 -17.96 22.27
N TYR A 198 -6.31 -19.21 22.39
CA TYR A 198 -5.28 -19.64 23.33
C TYR A 198 -3.87 -19.22 22.92
N THR A 199 -3.62 -19.02 21.63
CA THR A 199 -2.28 -18.63 21.14
C THR A 199 -2.07 -17.11 21.08
N GLY A 200 -3.14 -16.34 20.94
CA GLY A 200 -3.05 -14.88 20.77
C GLY A 200 -2.26 -14.46 19.54
N PHE A 201 -2.10 -15.31 18.54
CA PHE A 201 -1.52 -14.94 17.25
C PHE A 201 -2.43 -13.93 16.53
N ARG A 202 -1.83 -13.07 15.69
CA ARG A 202 -2.66 -12.37 14.71
C ARG A 202 -3.20 -13.37 13.69
N LEU A 203 -4.42 -13.14 13.19
CA LEU A 203 -5.06 -14.09 12.28
C LEU A 203 -4.15 -14.53 11.14
N MET A 204 -3.50 -13.61 10.44
CA MET A 204 -2.61 -13.94 9.33
C MET A 204 -1.30 -14.64 9.76
N GLU A 205 -0.88 -14.50 11.02
CA GLU A 205 0.25 -15.24 11.57
C GLU A 205 -0.13 -16.71 11.74
N LEU A 206 -1.32 -16.96 12.27
CA LEU A 206 -1.82 -18.33 12.43
C LEU A 206 -2.14 -18.99 11.09
N LEU A 207 -2.82 -18.29 10.16
CA LEU A 207 -3.17 -18.82 8.84
C LEU A 207 -1.97 -19.06 7.91
N ASN A 208 -0.84 -18.38 8.15
CA ASN A 208 0.39 -18.59 7.39
C ASN A 208 1.36 -19.57 8.06
N MET A 209 1.03 -20.06 9.24
CA MET A 209 1.90 -20.97 10.00
C MET A 209 2.04 -22.30 9.27
N THR A 210 3.27 -22.74 9.12
CA THR A 210 3.63 -24.04 8.54
C THR A 210 3.83 -25.09 9.64
N CYS A 211 3.71 -26.35 9.30
CA CYS A 211 3.81 -27.45 10.27
C CYS A 211 5.18 -27.52 10.96
N ASP A 212 6.25 -27.16 10.25
CA ASP A 212 7.63 -27.11 10.78
C ASP A 212 7.85 -26.02 11.85
N GLN A 213 6.92 -25.07 11.96
CA GLN A 213 6.95 -24.01 12.98
C GLN A 213 6.36 -24.47 14.33
N ILE A 214 5.97 -25.73 14.46
CA ILE A 214 5.35 -26.28 15.66
C ILE A 214 6.23 -27.40 16.23
N ASN A 215 6.75 -27.18 17.43
CA ASN A 215 7.52 -28.17 18.14
C ASN A 215 6.64 -28.83 19.21
N LEU A 216 6.29 -30.11 18.97
CA LEU A 216 5.47 -30.88 19.91
C LEU A 216 6.26 -31.45 21.09
N GLU A 217 7.58 -31.59 20.97
CA GLU A 217 8.44 -32.09 22.05
C GLU A 217 8.66 -31.03 23.11
N GLU A 218 8.93 -29.81 22.67
CA GLU A 218 9.13 -28.62 23.53
C GLU A 218 7.83 -27.82 23.73
N GLU A 219 6.73 -28.27 23.17
CA GLU A 219 5.38 -27.72 23.34
C GLU A 219 5.23 -26.24 23.01
N TYR A 220 5.74 -25.78 21.86
CA TYR A 220 5.59 -24.41 21.42
C TYR A 220 5.29 -24.23 19.93
N PHE A 221 4.71 -23.06 19.60
CA PHE A 221 4.62 -22.51 18.26
C PHE A 221 5.74 -21.49 18.06
N LYS A 222 6.39 -21.50 16.90
CA LYS A 222 7.35 -20.49 16.48
C LYS A 222 6.78 -19.71 15.32
N GLY A 223 6.36 -18.43 15.55
CA GLY A 223 5.67 -17.65 14.54
C GLY A 223 5.89 -16.15 14.69
N GLY A 224 5.12 -15.39 13.91
CA GLY A 224 5.15 -13.94 13.92
C GLY A 224 5.88 -13.33 12.72
N SER A 225 5.29 -12.31 12.09
CA SER A 225 5.78 -11.80 10.80
C SER A 225 5.89 -10.28 10.70
N LYS A 226 5.26 -9.52 11.59
CA LYS A 226 4.97 -8.10 11.33
C LYS A 226 5.95 -7.07 11.88
N SER A 227 6.76 -7.43 12.86
CA SER A 227 7.75 -6.52 13.47
C SER A 227 9.05 -7.25 13.77
N SER A 228 10.15 -6.53 13.89
CA SER A 228 11.43 -7.12 14.28
C SER A 228 11.35 -7.88 15.60
N SER A 229 10.60 -7.35 16.57
CA SER A 229 10.33 -7.99 17.87
C SER A 229 9.27 -9.11 17.79
N GLY A 230 8.49 -9.19 16.73
CA GLY A 230 7.48 -10.24 16.51
C GLY A 230 7.95 -11.39 15.63
N LYS A 231 9.09 -11.24 14.94
CA LYS A 231 9.69 -12.33 14.18
C LYS A 231 10.24 -13.39 15.16
N ASN A 232 9.93 -14.65 14.88
CA ASN A 232 10.33 -15.78 15.75
C ASN A 232 9.73 -15.74 17.17
N LYS A 233 8.52 -15.19 17.32
CA LYS A 233 7.78 -15.23 18.58
C LYS A 233 7.55 -16.71 18.96
N ILE A 234 7.96 -17.08 20.15
CA ILE A 234 7.67 -18.40 20.75
C ILE A 234 6.42 -18.26 21.59
N VAL A 235 5.43 -19.11 21.33
CA VAL A 235 4.18 -19.18 22.09
C VAL A 235 4.01 -20.60 22.59
N PRO A 236 3.99 -20.84 23.92
CA PRO A 236 3.77 -22.18 24.49
C PRO A 236 2.40 -22.73 24.05
N ILE A 237 2.35 -24.04 23.80
CA ILE A 237 1.09 -24.73 23.54
C ILE A 237 0.42 -25.03 24.89
N HIS A 238 -0.74 -24.37 25.11
CA HIS A 238 -1.48 -24.64 26.33
C HIS A 238 -2.00 -26.08 26.33
N PRO A 239 -1.90 -26.85 27.47
CA PRO A 239 -2.26 -28.26 27.51
C PRO A 239 -3.68 -28.58 27.00
N ARG A 240 -4.65 -27.71 27.26
CA ARG A 240 -6.03 -27.89 26.79
C ARG A 240 -6.18 -27.95 25.26
N ILE A 241 -5.36 -27.22 24.50
CA ILE A 241 -5.42 -27.22 23.03
C ILE A 241 -4.47 -28.21 22.37
N MET A 242 -3.57 -28.83 23.13
CA MET A 242 -2.59 -29.81 22.63
C MET A 242 -3.24 -30.95 21.80
N PRO A 243 -4.36 -31.54 22.21
CA PRO A 243 -5.03 -32.56 21.38
C PRO A 243 -5.44 -32.07 20.00
N PHE A 244 -5.93 -30.81 19.92
CA PHE A 244 -6.32 -30.18 18.66
C PHE A 244 -5.12 -29.92 17.76
N VAL A 245 -4.02 -29.40 18.35
CA VAL A 245 -2.77 -29.17 17.62
C VAL A 245 -2.23 -30.49 17.03
N LYS A 246 -2.16 -31.56 17.82
CA LYS A 246 -1.74 -32.87 17.35
C LYS A 246 -2.63 -33.43 16.26
N ASN A 247 -3.96 -33.22 16.38
CA ASN A 247 -4.91 -33.69 15.38
C ASN A 247 -4.78 -32.91 14.05
N ARG A 248 -4.60 -31.61 14.12
CA ARG A 248 -4.39 -30.80 12.92
C ARG A 248 -3.09 -31.16 12.21
N LEU A 249 -1.97 -31.29 12.93
CA LEU A 249 -0.69 -31.69 12.33
C LEU A 249 -0.72 -33.04 11.64
N LYS A 250 -1.55 -33.99 12.12
CA LYS A 250 -1.73 -35.31 11.46
C LYS A 250 -2.45 -35.21 10.11
N LYS A 251 -3.30 -34.17 9.94
CA LYS A 251 -4.14 -33.98 8.75
C LYS A 251 -3.53 -33.02 7.73
N SER A 252 -2.61 -32.19 8.17
CA SER A 252 -2.01 -31.11 7.39
C SER A 252 -0.72 -31.56 6.70
N ASN A 253 -0.47 -31.04 5.50
CA ASN A 253 0.74 -31.34 4.74
C ASN A 253 1.81 -30.26 4.93
N GLU A 254 1.53 -29.02 4.54
CA GLU A 254 2.46 -27.89 4.56
C GLU A 254 2.04 -26.87 5.63
N TYR A 255 0.78 -26.44 5.56
CA TYR A 255 0.26 -25.43 6.47
C TYR A 255 -0.42 -26.06 7.68
N PHE A 256 -0.22 -25.48 8.86
CA PHE A 256 -0.84 -25.96 10.09
C PHE A 256 -2.38 -25.99 10.02
N LEU A 257 -2.97 -25.01 9.34
CA LEU A 257 -4.40 -24.95 9.08
C LEU A 257 -4.65 -25.09 7.58
N GLU A 258 -5.18 -26.25 7.20
CA GLU A 258 -5.61 -26.56 5.84
C GLU A 258 -7.11 -26.85 5.80
N THR A 259 -7.74 -26.62 4.65
CA THR A 259 -9.12 -27.00 4.35
C THR A 259 -9.23 -28.52 4.19
N ASP A 260 -10.44 -29.04 4.13
CA ASP A 260 -10.66 -30.49 3.89
C ASP A 260 -10.08 -30.94 2.55
N GLU A 261 -9.88 -30.05 1.58
CA GLU A 261 -9.25 -30.30 0.29
C GLU A 261 -7.71 -30.20 0.33
N GLY A 262 -7.10 -30.04 1.51
CA GLY A 262 -5.65 -29.91 1.68
C GLY A 262 -5.06 -28.59 1.20
N SER A 263 -5.89 -27.56 1.01
CA SER A 263 -5.45 -26.25 0.64
C SER A 263 -5.28 -25.34 1.87
N LYS A 264 -4.35 -24.40 1.78
CA LYS A 264 -4.16 -23.39 2.82
C LYS A 264 -5.45 -22.63 3.13
N PHE A 265 -5.78 -22.50 4.41
CA PHE A 265 -6.90 -21.69 4.86
C PHE A 265 -6.71 -20.22 4.47
N LYS A 266 -7.62 -19.65 3.66
CA LYS A 266 -7.60 -18.25 3.31
C LYS A 266 -8.35 -17.42 4.35
N LYS A 267 -8.04 -16.15 4.40
CA LYS A 267 -8.72 -15.21 5.32
C LYS A 267 -10.24 -15.19 5.16
N GLY A 268 -10.74 -15.31 3.93
CA GLY A 268 -12.19 -15.36 3.63
C GLY A 268 -12.83 -16.60 4.25
N ASP A 269 -12.22 -17.77 4.01
CA ASP A 269 -12.71 -19.06 4.52
C ASP A 269 -12.78 -19.06 6.05
N PHE A 270 -11.73 -18.53 6.70
CA PHE A 270 -11.71 -18.38 8.15
C PHE A 270 -12.86 -17.50 8.68
N TYR A 271 -13.17 -16.39 8.00
CA TYR A 271 -14.28 -15.53 8.45
C TYR A 271 -15.65 -16.20 8.32
N GLU A 272 -15.86 -17.04 7.31
CA GLU A 272 -17.12 -17.78 7.17
C GLU A 272 -17.22 -18.85 8.28
N GLU A 273 -16.15 -19.62 8.51
CA GLU A 273 -16.11 -20.58 9.60
C GLU A 273 -16.27 -19.90 10.99
N TRP A 274 -15.60 -18.77 11.18
CA TRP A 274 -15.75 -17.96 12.40
C TRP A 274 -17.20 -17.57 12.64
N LYS A 275 -17.91 -17.05 11.63
CA LYS A 275 -19.32 -16.69 11.76
C LYS A 275 -20.18 -17.88 12.17
N THR A 276 -19.93 -19.04 11.57
CA THR A 276 -20.62 -20.28 11.86
C THR A 276 -20.39 -20.70 13.32
N VAL A 277 -19.13 -20.79 13.75
CA VAL A 277 -18.77 -21.16 15.13
C VAL A 277 -19.36 -20.18 16.15
N ILE A 278 -19.24 -18.89 15.89
CA ILE A 278 -19.76 -17.86 16.81
C ILE A 278 -21.29 -17.89 16.89
N SER A 279 -21.98 -18.25 15.83
CA SER A 279 -23.44 -18.37 15.83
C SER A 279 -23.94 -19.45 16.80
N TYR A 280 -23.14 -20.46 17.12
CA TYR A 280 -23.48 -21.50 18.09
C TYR A 280 -23.49 -20.97 19.55
N ILE A 281 -22.70 -19.95 19.86
CA ILE A 281 -22.52 -19.46 21.24
C ILE A 281 -23.12 -18.07 21.49
N THR A 282 -23.30 -17.25 20.44
CA THR A 282 -23.90 -15.92 20.60
C THR A 282 -24.67 -15.48 19.37
N LYS A 283 -25.84 -14.85 19.60
CA LYS A 283 -26.62 -14.24 18.52
C LYS A 283 -26.06 -12.88 18.02
N LYS A 284 -24.96 -12.35 18.58
CA LYS A 284 -24.52 -10.95 18.38
C LYS A 284 -23.03 -10.70 18.06
N LYS A 285 -22.13 -11.67 18.11
CA LYS A 285 -20.71 -11.43 17.79
C LYS A 285 -20.40 -11.70 16.31
N ASN A 286 -20.34 -10.64 15.52
CA ASN A 286 -20.21 -10.73 14.06
C ASN A 286 -18.81 -10.59 13.49
N THR A 287 -17.74 -10.38 14.30
CA THR A 287 -16.36 -10.15 13.75
C THR A 287 -15.28 -10.65 14.69
N PRO A 288 -14.24 -11.34 14.15
CA PRO A 288 -13.04 -11.72 14.88
C PRO A 288 -12.17 -10.52 15.24
#